data_169dca1f95dcb2985c244b4e7015f40b
#
_entry.id   169dca1f95dcb2985c244b4e7015f40b
#
_cell.length_a   1.000
_cell.length_b   1.000
_cell.length_c   1.000
_cell.angle_alpha   90.00
_cell.angle_beta   90.00
_cell.angle_gamma   90.00
#
_symmetry.space_group_name_H-M   'P 1'
#
loop_
_entity.id
_entity.type
_entity.pdbx_description
1 polymer ?
#
loop_
_entity_poly.entity_id
_entity_poly.type
_entity_poly.pdbx_seq_one_letter_code
_entity_poly.pdbx_strand_id
1 'polypeptide(L)'
;MIRTKAKGSIYGIALSVLILVLMAANLWFGSINIPAGAVWNTLIGNEVEKTSWAFIIWESRLPQAVTALLCGAALAASGLMLQTAFNNPLAGPSILGINSGASLGVALVMLAGGGSIATGVFTLSGFFSVILGAFIGSMVVMGLILFFSTLIKSNIMLLITGIMIGYITSSAISLLNFFATAEGVHSYMIWGMGNFGGVSLQQLPYFSIFCLAGLLLSILLIKPLNALLLGTRYAENLGVNIRRTRNLLLIATGLLTAVTTAFCGPVAFIGLAVPHISRLMLGTSNHNSLLPVTLLTGGVIALLCNLICILPGEAGIIPLNAVTPVLGAPVIIYVIVNQRKIQYFN
;
A
#
# COMPACT_ATOMS: atom_id res chain seq x y z
N MET A 1 15.70 -24.36 11.57
CA MET A 1 16.22 -23.42 10.57
C MET A 1 16.15 -23.96 9.13
N ILE A 2 16.56 -25.19 8.83
CA ILE A 2 16.49 -25.79 7.47
C ILE A 2 15.04 -25.94 7.00
N ARG A 3 14.13 -26.41 7.87
CA ARG A 3 12.69 -26.63 7.55
C ARG A 3 11.93 -25.34 7.23
N THR A 4 12.29 -24.21 7.85
CA THR A 4 11.70 -22.90 7.57
C THR A 4 12.20 -22.27 6.28
N LYS A 5 13.48 -22.47 5.92
CA LYS A 5 14.02 -22.04 4.61
C LYS A 5 13.35 -22.81 3.46
N ALA A 6 13.18 -24.13 3.61
CA ALA A 6 12.49 -24.95 2.60
C ALA A 6 11.03 -24.52 2.42
N LYS A 7 10.29 -24.24 3.50
CA LYS A 7 8.93 -23.70 3.43
C LYS A 7 8.91 -22.34 2.73
N GLY A 8 9.84 -21.44 3.07
CA GLY A 8 9.92 -20.11 2.43
C GLY A 8 10.13 -20.20 0.92
N SER A 9 10.98 -21.13 0.45
CA SER A 9 11.19 -21.34 -0.98
C SER A 9 9.95 -21.91 -1.67
N ILE A 10 9.28 -22.91 -1.05
CA ILE A 10 8.04 -23.50 -1.61
C ILE A 10 6.93 -22.44 -1.74
N TYR A 11 6.66 -21.69 -0.68
CA TYR A 11 5.66 -20.63 -0.73
C TYR A 11 6.07 -19.50 -1.69
N GLY A 12 7.37 -19.18 -1.77
CA GLY A 12 7.88 -18.20 -2.73
C GLY A 12 7.58 -18.61 -4.17
N ILE A 13 7.87 -19.85 -4.55
CA ILE A 13 7.58 -20.37 -5.90
C ILE A 13 6.05 -20.39 -6.15
N ALA A 14 5.27 -20.93 -5.21
CA ALA A 14 3.82 -21.01 -5.35
C ALA A 14 3.16 -19.63 -5.53
N LEU A 15 3.56 -18.65 -4.71
CA LEU A 15 3.05 -17.28 -4.81
C LEU A 15 3.50 -16.60 -6.10
N SER A 16 4.74 -16.83 -6.57
CA SER A 16 5.20 -16.29 -7.85
C SER A 16 4.41 -16.85 -9.04
N VAL A 17 4.13 -18.15 -9.04
CA VAL A 17 3.25 -18.76 -10.05
C VAL A 17 1.84 -18.18 -9.96
N LEU A 18 1.30 -18.01 -8.74
CA LEU A 18 -0.02 -17.42 -8.55
C LEU A 18 -0.07 -15.95 -9.01
N ILE A 19 1.00 -15.16 -8.81
CA ILE A 19 1.12 -13.81 -9.36
C ILE A 19 1.02 -13.83 -10.88
N LEU A 20 1.74 -14.73 -11.56
CA LEU A 20 1.68 -14.83 -13.02
C LEU A 20 0.27 -15.19 -13.52
N VAL A 21 -0.39 -16.12 -12.85
CA VAL A 21 -1.79 -16.48 -13.17
C VAL A 21 -2.74 -15.31 -12.95
N LEU A 22 -2.62 -14.60 -11.82
CA LEU A 22 -3.45 -13.43 -11.52
C LEU A 22 -3.14 -12.24 -12.44
N MET A 23 -1.89 -12.03 -12.82
CA MET A 23 -1.52 -11.03 -13.83
C MET A 23 -2.19 -11.34 -15.17
N ALA A 24 -2.10 -12.59 -15.64
CA ALA A 24 -2.79 -13.02 -16.86
C ALA A 24 -4.31 -12.84 -16.75
N ALA A 25 -4.91 -13.18 -15.60
CA ALA A 25 -6.33 -12.98 -15.35
C ALA A 25 -6.72 -11.49 -15.39
N ASN A 26 -5.94 -10.61 -14.77
CA ASN A 26 -6.19 -9.16 -14.80
C ASN A 26 -6.04 -8.55 -16.20
N LEU A 27 -5.20 -9.13 -17.05
CA LEU A 27 -5.08 -8.71 -18.46
C LEU A 27 -6.25 -9.25 -19.31
N TRP A 28 -6.78 -10.42 -18.98
CA TRP A 28 -7.86 -11.04 -19.73
C TRP A 28 -9.23 -10.48 -19.32
N PHE A 29 -9.54 -10.48 -18.02
CA PHE A 29 -10.83 -9.98 -17.51
C PHE A 29 -10.84 -8.44 -17.40
N GLY A 30 -11.99 -7.84 -17.60
CA GLY A 30 -12.20 -6.38 -17.48
C GLY A 30 -13.62 -6.00 -17.87
N SER A 31 -13.93 -4.68 -17.77
CA SER A 31 -15.24 -4.15 -18.13
C SER A 31 -15.63 -4.38 -19.62
N ILE A 32 -14.64 -4.50 -20.49
CA ILE A 32 -14.85 -4.82 -21.91
C ILE A 32 -14.36 -6.25 -22.14
N ASN A 33 -15.20 -7.07 -22.75
CA ASN A 33 -14.85 -8.45 -23.07
C ASN A 33 -13.91 -8.50 -24.29
N ILE A 34 -12.67 -8.94 -24.06
CA ILE A 34 -11.65 -9.11 -25.10
C ILE A 34 -11.33 -10.60 -25.21
N PRO A 35 -11.40 -11.19 -26.44
CA PRO A 35 -11.07 -12.60 -26.65
C PRO A 35 -9.65 -12.93 -26.19
N ALA A 36 -9.44 -14.09 -25.55
CA ALA A 36 -8.12 -14.49 -25.04
C ALA A 36 -7.04 -14.52 -26.12
N GLY A 37 -7.38 -14.93 -27.36
CA GLY A 37 -6.48 -14.86 -28.48
C GLY A 37 -6.03 -13.45 -28.85
N ALA A 38 -6.91 -12.45 -28.72
CA ALA A 38 -6.56 -11.05 -28.97
C ALA A 38 -5.63 -10.50 -27.85
N VAL A 39 -5.85 -10.88 -26.59
CA VAL A 39 -4.95 -10.53 -25.48
C VAL A 39 -3.56 -11.10 -25.73
N TRP A 40 -3.47 -12.38 -26.12
CA TRP A 40 -2.20 -13.01 -26.41
C TRP A 40 -1.48 -12.36 -27.61
N ASN A 41 -2.20 -12.17 -28.73
CA ASN A 41 -1.63 -11.52 -29.92
C ASN A 41 -1.11 -10.11 -29.62
N THR A 42 -1.86 -9.33 -28.82
CA THR A 42 -1.40 -7.99 -28.39
C THR A 42 -0.08 -8.08 -27.58
N LEU A 43 0.04 -9.03 -26.67
CA LEU A 43 1.24 -9.16 -25.82
C LEU A 43 2.48 -9.58 -26.59
N ILE A 44 2.34 -10.39 -27.65
CA ILE A 44 3.46 -10.80 -28.52
C ILE A 44 3.69 -9.86 -29.72
N GLY A 45 2.94 -8.74 -29.79
CA GLY A 45 3.12 -7.72 -30.83
C GLY A 45 2.52 -8.06 -32.19
N ASN A 46 1.62 -9.04 -32.27
CA ASN A 46 0.88 -9.36 -33.49
C ASN A 46 -0.29 -8.39 -33.69
N GLU A 47 -0.70 -8.27 -34.96
CA GLU A 47 -1.91 -7.51 -35.30
C GLU A 47 -3.15 -8.13 -34.67
N VAL A 48 -4.04 -7.26 -34.19
CA VAL A 48 -5.33 -7.63 -33.62
C VAL A 48 -6.48 -7.01 -34.45
N GLU A 49 -7.60 -7.69 -34.47
CA GLU A 49 -8.79 -7.31 -35.24
C GLU A 49 -9.28 -5.87 -34.92
N LYS A 50 -9.15 -5.45 -33.65
CA LYS A 50 -9.53 -4.10 -33.18
C LYS A 50 -8.37 -3.43 -32.47
N THR A 51 -7.89 -2.31 -33.01
CA THR A 51 -6.81 -1.49 -32.41
C THR A 51 -7.17 -1.02 -30.98
N SER A 52 -8.47 -0.82 -30.70
CA SER A 52 -8.95 -0.44 -29.36
C SER A 52 -8.62 -1.50 -28.30
N TRP A 53 -8.55 -2.79 -28.65
CA TRP A 53 -8.19 -3.85 -27.73
C TRP A 53 -6.73 -3.75 -27.27
N ALA A 54 -5.82 -3.48 -28.22
CA ALA A 54 -4.40 -3.24 -27.90
C ALA A 54 -4.25 -2.03 -26.98
N PHE A 55 -4.95 -0.94 -27.28
CA PHE A 55 -4.93 0.25 -26.45
C PHE A 55 -5.41 -0.03 -25.02
N ILE A 56 -6.53 -0.75 -24.83
CA ILE A 56 -7.06 -1.10 -23.50
C ILE A 56 -6.06 -1.96 -22.72
N ILE A 57 -5.42 -2.93 -23.39
CA ILE A 57 -4.47 -3.83 -22.73
C ILE A 57 -3.23 -3.06 -22.27
N TRP A 58 -2.63 -2.24 -23.13
CA TRP A 58 -1.38 -1.53 -22.84
C TRP A 58 -1.57 -0.28 -21.98
N GLU A 59 -2.61 0.53 -22.22
CA GLU A 59 -2.80 1.81 -21.54
C GLU A 59 -3.66 1.72 -20.27
N SER A 60 -4.42 0.62 -20.09
CA SER A 60 -5.29 0.46 -18.93
C SER A 60 -4.97 -0.80 -18.11
N ARG A 61 -5.14 -1.99 -18.68
CA ARG A 61 -5.08 -3.24 -17.91
C ARG A 61 -3.69 -3.56 -17.38
N LEU A 62 -2.66 -3.40 -18.19
CA LEU A 62 -1.27 -3.67 -17.78
C LEU A 62 -0.80 -2.70 -16.70
N PRO A 63 -0.93 -1.37 -16.85
CA PRO A 63 -0.60 -0.44 -15.78
C PRO A 63 -1.36 -0.72 -14.49
N GLN A 64 -2.67 -0.99 -14.56
CA GLN A 64 -3.50 -1.31 -13.42
C GLN A 64 -3.01 -2.57 -12.68
N ALA A 65 -2.71 -3.65 -13.40
CA ALA A 65 -2.24 -4.91 -12.81
C ALA A 65 -0.84 -4.73 -12.16
N VAL A 66 0.09 -4.04 -12.82
CA VAL A 66 1.42 -3.74 -12.26
C VAL A 66 1.31 -2.84 -11.04
N THR A 67 0.43 -1.83 -11.09
CA THR A 67 0.16 -0.95 -9.95
C THR A 67 -0.40 -1.72 -8.77
N ALA A 68 -1.36 -2.63 -8.98
CA ALA A 68 -1.91 -3.49 -7.94
C ALA A 68 -0.80 -4.35 -7.29
N LEU A 69 0.04 -5.01 -8.10
CA LEU A 69 1.14 -5.84 -7.63
C LEU A 69 2.11 -5.06 -6.73
N LEU A 70 2.58 -3.91 -7.21
CA LEU A 70 3.55 -3.09 -6.49
C LEU A 70 2.95 -2.42 -5.25
N CYS A 71 1.71 -1.91 -5.34
CA CYS A 71 0.99 -1.33 -4.22
C CYS A 71 0.77 -2.37 -3.11
N GLY A 72 0.33 -3.58 -3.47
CA GLY A 72 0.15 -4.67 -2.52
C GLY A 72 1.44 -5.05 -1.80
N ALA A 73 2.53 -5.21 -2.53
CA ALA A 73 3.85 -5.48 -1.97
C ALA A 73 4.33 -4.34 -1.06
N ALA A 74 4.18 -3.09 -1.49
CA ALA A 74 4.60 -1.89 -0.76
C ALA A 74 3.85 -1.74 0.58
N LEU A 75 2.52 -1.86 0.56
CA LEU A 75 1.69 -1.78 1.78
C LEU A 75 1.98 -2.95 2.73
N ALA A 76 2.15 -4.16 2.21
CA ALA A 76 2.47 -5.33 3.02
C ALA A 76 3.84 -5.20 3.70
N ALA A 77 4.87 -4.72 2.99
CA ALA A 77 6.18 -4.41 3.56
C ALA A 77 6.09 -3.35 4.64
N SER A 78 5.38 -2.25 4.36
CA SER A 78 5.14 -1.15 5.29
C SER A 78 4.48 -1.66 6.58
N GLY A 79 3.43 -2.47 6.46
CA GLY A 79 2.75 -3.07 7.60
C GLY A 79 3.66 -3.99 8.43
N LEU A 80 4.42 -4.88 7.77
CA LEU A 80 5.35 -5.78 8.45
C LEU A 80 6.41 -5.01 9.24
N MET A 81 7.00 -3.98 8.65
CA MET A 81 8.00 -3.14 9.30
C MET A 81 7.42 -2.43 10.52
N LEU A 82 6.21 -1.87 10.41
CA LEU A 82 5.56 -1.17 11.53
C LEU A 82 5.17 -2.13 12.65
N GLN A 83 4.61 -3.29 12.34
CA GLN A 83 4.28 -4.30 13.35
C GLN A 83 5.51 -4.69 14.16
N THR A 84 6.67 -4.85 13.51
CA THR A 84 7.92 -5.18 14.18
C THR A 84 8.50 -3.99 14.95
N ALA A 85 8.54 -2.80 14.35
CA ALA A 85 9.10 -1.60 14.97
C ALA A 85 8.34 -1.19 16.24
N PHE A 86 7.01 -1.35 16.25
CA PHE A 86 6.17 -1.01 17.38
C PHE A 86 5.86 -2.19 18.31
N ASN A 87 6.38 -3.38 17.99
CA ASN A 87 6.06 -4.62 18.70
C ASN A 87 4.54 -4.77 18.92
N ASN A 88 3.77 -4.44 17.89
CA ASN A 88 2.33 -4.42 17.92
C ASN A 88 1.75 -5.06 16.64
N PRO A 89 1.06 -6.20 16.75
CA PRO A 89 0.51 -6.89 15.59
C PRO A 89 -0.56 -6.07 14.85
N LEU A 90 -1.16 -5.08 15.49
CA LEU A 90 -2.19 -4.22 14.90
C LEU A 90 -1.61 -2.93 14.31
N ALA A 91 -0.29 -2.70 14.40
CA ALA A 91 0.32 -1.54 13.76
C ALA A 91 0.25 -1.65 12.23
N GLY A 92 -0.21 -0.59 11.60
CA GLY A 92 -0.34 -0.49 10.14
C GLY A 92 -0.08 0.92 9.65
N PRO A 93 0.15 1.10 8.33
CA PRO A 93 0.47 2.40 7.75
C PRO A 93 -0.57 3.49 8.01
N SER A 94 -1.84 3.12 8.05
CA SER A 94 -2.95 4.03 8.31
C SER A 94 -2.96 4.57 9.75
N ILE A 95 -2.43 3.82 10.72
CA ILE A 95 -2.45 4.22 12.14
C ILE A 95 -1.48 5.38 12.42
N LEU A 96 -0.39 5.49 11.65
CA LEU A 96 0.57 6.60 11.79
C LEU A 96 0.04 7.93 11.22
N GLY A 97 -1.19 7.98 10.68
CA GLY A 97 -1.77 9.19 10.14
C GLY A 97 -1.22 9.62 8.76
N ILE A 98 -0.31 8.85 8.14
CA ILE A 98 0.29 9.19 6.85
C ILE A 98 -0.77 9.24 5.76
N ASN A 99 -1.70 8.27 5.75
CA ASN A 99 -2.85 8.28 4.85
C ASN A 99 -3.77 9.48 5.10
N SER A 100 -3.96 9.87 6.36
CA SER A 100 -4.77 11.04 6.71
C SER A 100 -4.12 12.33 6.22
N GLY A 101 -2.78 12.41 6.28
CA GLY A 101 -2.02 13.51 5.69
C GLY A 101 -2.20 13.58 4.18
N ALA A 102 -2.10 12.44 3.46
CA ALA A 102 -2.39 12.37 2.04
C ALA A 102 -3.82 12.86 1.74
N SER A 103 -4.81 12.36 2.48
CA SER A 103 -6.21 12.73 2.32
C SER A 103 -6.45 14.23 2.55
N LEU A 104 -5.78 14.84 3.53
CA LEU A 104 -5.85 16.29 3.75
C LEU A 104 -5.22 17.05 2.59
N GLY A 105 -4.06 16.61 2.09
CA GLY A 105 -3.41 17.23 0.93
C GLY A 105 -4.31 17.20 -0.31
N VAL A 106 -4.97 16.07 -0.58
CA VAL A 106 -5.94 15.95 -1.67
C VAL A 106 -7.20 16.80 -1.43
N ALA A 107 -7.70 16.83 -0.18
CA ALA A 107 -8.83 17.67 0.18
C ALA A 107 -8.54 19.16 -0.08
N LEU A 108 -7.35 19.64 0.25
CA LEU A 108 -6.94 21.01 -0.07
C LEU A 108 -6.93 21.28 -1.57
N VAL A 109 -6.48 20.34 -2.38
CA VAL A 109 -6.47 20.49 -3.84
C VAL A 109 -7.87 20.41 -4.44
N MET A 110 -8.68 19.40 -4.07
CA MET A 110 -9.98 19.16 -4.70
C MET A 110 -11.09 20.06 -4.14
N LEU A 111 -11.10 20.29 -2.82
CA LEU A 111 -12.20 20.98 -2.14
C LEU A 111 -11.97 22.49 -2.06
N ALA A 112 -10.74 22.93 -1.80
CA ALA A 112 -10.42 24.36 -1.70
C ALA A 112 -9.82 24.91 -3.01
N GLY A 113 -9.04 24.12 -3.74
CA GLY A 113 -8.32 24.54 -4.95
C GLY A 113 -9.07 24.28 -6.27
N GLY A 114 -10.30 23.76 -6.22
CA GLY A 114 -11.07 23.44 -7.45
C GLY A 114 -10.36 22.43 -8.37
N GLY A 115 -9.54 21.52 -7.82
CA GLY A 115 -8.79 20.51 -8.57
C GLY A 115 -7.48 21.01 -9.19
N SER A 116 -7.01 22.21 -8.83
CA SER A 116 -5.77 22.79 -9.34
C SER A 116 -4.89 23.38 -8.24
N ILE A 117 -3.59 23.40 -8.46
CA ILE A 117 -2.62 24.15 -7.65
C ILE A 117 -2.10 25.29 -8.52
N ALA A 118 -2.43 26.54 -8.17
CA ALA A 118 -1.96 27.72 -8.86
C ALA A 118 -0.93 28.47 -8.00
N THR A 119 0.27 28.63 -8.51
CA THR A 119 1.33 29.47 -7.93
C THR A 119 1.68 30.54 -8.95
N GLY A 120 1.05 31.70 -8.96
CA GLY A 120 1.33 32.88 -9.81
C GLY A 120 2.03 32.70 -11.17
N VAL A 121 2.95 31.75 -11.30
CA VAL A 121 3.75 31.44 -12.50
C VAL A 121 3.38 30.09 -13.13
N PHE A 122 2.91 29.12 -12.33
CA PHE A 122 2.57 27.78 -12.80
C PHE A 122 1.20 27.35 -12.28
N THR A 123 0.38 26.80 -13.18
CA THR A 123 -0.87 26.10 -12.82
C THR A 123 -0.70 24.61 -13.05
N LEU A 124 -0.75 23.82 -11.98
CA LEU A 124 -0.83 22.37 -12.06
C LEU A 124 -2.31 21.99 -11.89
N SER A 125 -2.89 21.35 -12.88
CA SER A 125 -4.30 20.93 -12.85
C SER A 125 -4.43 19.42 -13.04
N GLY A 126 -5.58 18.88 -12.63
CA GLY A 126 -5.93 17.49 -12.82
C GLY A 126 -5.16 16.52 -11.91
N PHE A 127 -4.90 15.33 -12.41
CA PHE A 127 -4.37 14.22 -11.62
C PHE A 127 -2.99 14.50 -10.96
N PHE A 128 -2.12 15.25 -11.63
CA PHE A 128 -0.81 15.60 -11.07
C PHE A 128 -0.89 16.47 -9.83
N SER A 129 -1.84 17.42 -9.77
CA SER A 129 -2.05 18.25 -8.58
C SER A 129 -2.51 17.41 -7.39
N VAL A 130 -3.36 16.41 -7.64
CA VAL A 130 -3.86 15.49 -6.62
C VAL A 130 -2.72 14.61 -6.07
N ILE A 131 -1.89 14.02 -6.95
CA ILE A 131 -0.72 13.23 -6.53
C ILE A 131 0.23 14.10 -5.70
N LEU A 132 0.54 15.31 -6.15
CA LEU A 132 1.45 16.22 -5.45
C LEU A 132 0.88 16.61 -4.09
N GLY A 133 -0.40 16.95 -4.03
CA GLY A 133 -1.11 17.25 -2.78
C GLY A 133 -1.07 16.10 -1.80
N ALA A 134 -1.40 14.88 -2.26
CA ALA A 134 -1.32 13.66 -1.45
C ALA A 134 0.09 13.39 -0.94
N PHE A 135 1.09 13.51 -1.81
CA PHE A 135 2.49 13.28 -1.47
C PHE A 135 3.00 14.29 -0.43
N ILE A 136 2.75 15.58 -0.66
CA ILE A 136 3.15 16.65 0.28
C ILE A 136 2.45 16.44 1.64
N GLY A 137 1.14 16.20 1.65
CA GLY A 137 0.38 15.94 2.88
C GLY A 137 0.92 14.74 3.66
N SER A 138 1.25 13.66 2.96
CA SER A 138 1.91 12.49 3.57
C SER A 138 3.28 12.82 4.14
N MET A 139 4.10 13.59 3.41
CA MET A 139 5.45 13.99 3.85
C MET A 139 5.40 14.91 5.06
N VAL A 140 4.44 15.83 5.14
CA VAL A 140 4.24 16.69 6.31
C VAL A 140 3.91 15.85 7.53
N VAL A 141 2.95 14.92 7.45
CA VAL A 141 2.60 14.05 8.59
C VAL A 141 3.77 13.14 8.94
N MET A 142 4.47 12.56 7.97
CA MET A 142 5.66 11.76 8.23
C MET A 142 6.74 12.58 8.94
N GLY A 143 6.98 13.83 8.52
CA GLY A 143 7.90 14.77 9.18
C GLY A 143 7.51 15.03 10.63
N LEU A 144 6.21 15.23 10.91
CA LEU A 144 5.69 15.38 12.27
C LEU A 144 5.93 14.11 13.11
N ILE A 145 5.65 12.93 12.57
CA ILE A 145 5.91 11.66 13.28
C ILE A 145 7.40 11.47 13.55
N LEU A 146 8.28 11.78 12.59
CA LEU A 146 9.72 11.73 12.78
C LEU A 146 10.18 12.74 13.87
N PHE A 147 9.64 13.95 13.87
CA PHE A 147 9.89 14.94 14.91
C PHE A 147 9.46 14.43 16.28
N PHE A 148 8.22 13.96 16.44
CA PHE A 148 7.75 13.38 17.69
C PHE A 148 8.52 12.11 18.08
N SER A 149 9.00 11.32 17.13
CA SER A 149 9.86 10.17 17.38
C SER A 149 11.18 10.55 18.06
N THR A 150 11.63 11.81 17.95
CA THR A 150 12.81 12.28 18.70
C THR A 150 12.51 12.60 20.15
N LEU A 151 11.28 13.02 20.44
CA LEU A 151 10.83 13.43 21.78
C LEU A 151 10.22 12.26 22.57
N ILE A 152 9.46 11.39 21.88
CA ILE A 152 8.71 10.30 22.49
C ILE A 152 9.49 9.00 22.36
N LYS A 153 9.91 8.43 23.51
CA LYS A 153 10.62 7.15 23.57
C LYS A 153 9.69 5.95 23.48
N SER A 154 8.45 6.08 23.94
CA SER A 154 7.45 5.00 23.95
C SER A 154 6.85 4.80 22.55
N ASN A 155 6.94 3.58 22.04
CA ASN A 155 6.32 3.19 20.78
C ASN A 155 4.78 3.35 20.80
N ILE A 156 4.13 3.01 21.93
CA ILE A 156 2.68 3.14 22.09
C ILE A 156 2.25 4.61 22.04
N MET A 157 2.97 5.49 22.74
CA MET A 157 2.68 6.93 22.71
C MET A 157 2.87 7.53 21.32
N LEU A 158 3.85 7.05 20.55
CA LEU A 158 4.05 7.49 19.16
C LEU A 158 2.89 7.03 18.24
N LEU A 159 2.38 5.83 18.43
CA LEU A 159 1.17 5.37 17.72
C LEU A 159 -0.04 6.23 18.05
N ILE A 160 -0.25 6.53 19.34
CA ILE A 160 -1.35 7.41 19.80
C ILE A 160 -1.21 8.80 19.17
N THR A 161 0.02 9.35 19.10
CA THR A 161 0.28 10.62 18.44
C THR A 161 -0.13 10.58 16.96
N GLY A 162 0.18 9.49 16.26
CA GLY A 162 -0.26 9.29 14.86
C GLY A 162 -1.79 9.29 14.72
N ILE A 163 -2.50 8.62 15.63
CA ILE A 163 -3.96 8.61 15.67
C ILE A 163 -4.51 10.03 15.93
N MET A 164 -3.93 10.78 16.85
CA MET A 164 -4.35 12.16 17.15
C MET A 164 -4.13 13.09 15.94
N ILE A 165 -3.01 12.97 15.24
CA ILE A 165 -2.78 13.68 13.97
C ILE A 165 -3.87 13.29 12.96
N GLY A 166 -4.23 12.00 12.88
CA GLY A 166 -5.33 11.51 12.05
C GLY A 166 -6.66 12.19 12.36
N TYR A 167 -7.01 12.38 13.62
CA TYR A 167 -8.24 13.09 14.02
C TYR A 167 -8.20 14.58 13.68
N ILE A 168 -7.06 15.24 13.87
CA ILE A 168 -6.90 16.67 13.49
C ILE A 168 -7.09 16.83 11.97
N THR A 169 -6.44 15.98 11.17
CA THR A 169 -6.58 16.02 9.71
C THR A 169 -8.01 15.70 9.26
N SER A 170 -8.68 14.73 9.89
CA SER A 170 -10.07 14.38 9.61
C SER A 170 -11.01 15.54 9.91
N SER A 171 -10.80 16.26 11.02
CA SER A 171 -11.57 17.47 11.37
C SER A 171 -11.37 18.57 10.33
N ALA A 172 -10.14 18.81 9.90
CA ALA A 172 -9.83 19.78 8.85
C ALA A 172 -10.51 19.40 7.52
N ILE A 173 -10.50 18.12 7.12
CA ILE A 173 -11.20 17.63 5.94
C ILE A 173 -12.71 17.85 6.05
N SER A 174 -13.30 17.58 7.22
CA SER A 174 -14.74 17.81 7.45
C SER A 174 -15.11 19.28 7.28
N LEU A 175 -14.25 20.20 7.74
CA LEU A 175 -14.45 21.64 7.55
C LEU A 175 -14.35 22.03 6.07
N LEU A 176 -13.37 21.49 5.34
CA LEU A 176 -13.23 21.72 3.91
C LEU A 176 -14.44 21.21 3.12
N ASN A 177 -14.94 20.01 3.46
CA ASN A 177 -16.14 19.44 2.84
C ASN A 177 -17.39 20.33 3.07
N PHE A 178 -17.51 20.96 4.24
CA PHE A 178 -18.64 21.82 4.55
C PHE A 178 -18.71 23.05 3.65
N PHE A 179 -17.56 23.62 3.25
CA PHE A 179 -17.50 24.80 2.38
C PHE A 179 -17.34 24.45 0.89
N ALA A 180 -17.14 23.18 0.55
CA ALA A 180 -16.85 22.76 -0.83
C ALA A 180 -18.13 22.67 -1.69
N THR A 181 -17.92 22.68 -3.01
CA THR A 181 -18.97 22.38 -3.98
C THR A 181 -19.35 20.90 -3.97
N ALA A 182 -20.59 20.56 -4.33
CA ALA A 182 -21.04 19.16 -4.43
C ALA A 182 -20.16 18.33 -5.37
N GLU A 183 -19.69 18.91 -6.47
CA GLU A 183 -18.80 18.27 -7.44
C GLU A 183 -17.43 17.98 -6.84
N GLY A 184 -16.85 18.93 -6.08
CA GLY A 184 -15.59 18.75 -5.36
C GLY A 184 -15.68 17.63 -4.32
N VAL A 185 -16.75 17.61 -3.53
CA VAL A 185 -17.03 16.56 -2.54
C VAL A 185 -17.15 15.19 -3.23
N HIS A 186 -17.91 15.10 -4.32
CA HIS A 186 -18.07 13.85 -5.08
C HIS A 186 -16.73 13.33 -5.61
N SER A 187 -15.91 14.20 -6.22
CA SER A 187 -14.59 13.84 -6.74
C SER A 187 -13.64 13.36 -5.64
N TYR A 188 -13.65 14.03 -4.48
CA TYR A 188 -12.88 13.64 -3.31
C TYR A 188 -13.33 12.28 -2.76
N MET A 189 -14.64 12.03 -2.69
CA MET A 189 -15.18 10.74 -2.25
C MET A 189 -14.74 9.59 -3.17
N ILE A 190 -14.80 9.77 -4.50
CA ILE A 190 -14.36 8.78 -5.48
C ILE A 190 -12.87 8.47 -5.30
N TRP A 191 -12.03 9.50 -5.16
CA TRP A 191 -10.61 9.30 -4.88
C TRP A 191 -10.38 8.52 -3.59
N GLY A 192 -11.12 8.82 -2.52
CA GLY A 192 -11.05 8.15 -1.22
C GLY A 192 -11.45 6.68 -1.24
N MET A 193 -12.18 6.23 -2.26
CA MET A 193 -12.57 4.83 -2.42
C MET A 193 -11.40 3.92 -2.84
N GLY A 194 -10.30 4.49 -3.32
CA GLY A 194 -9.11 3.77 -3.78
C GLY A 194 -9.32 3.08 -5.13
N ASN A 195 -8.29 3.14 -5.98
CA ASN A 195 -8.31 2.53 -7.30
C ASN A 195 -6.88 2.27 -7.80
N PHE A 196 -6.62 1.10 -8.37
CA PHE A 196 -5.35 0.81 -9.05
C PHE A 196 -5.31 1.28 -10.51
N GLY A 197 -6.45 1.57 -11.11
CA GLY A 197 -6.57 2.04 -12.50
C GLY A 197 -6.28 3.53 -12.70
N GLY A 198 -5.94 4.27 -11.63
CA GLY A 198 -5.60 5.69 -11.71
C GLY A 198 -4.20 5.99 -12.27
N VAL A 199 -3.33 4.98 -12.39
CA VAL A 199 -1.95 5.13 -12.86
C VAL A 199 -1.88 4.83 -14.35
N SER A 200 -1.55 5.83 -15.18
CA SER A 200 -1.35 5.66 -16.62
C SER A 200 0.00 5.00 -16.92
N LEU A 201 0.16 4.48 -18.15
CA LEU A 201 1.43 3.89 -18.59
C LEU A 201 2.60 4.89 -18.48
N GLN A 202 2.36 6.17 -18.74
CA GLN A 202 3.38 7.23 -18.60
C GLN A 202 3.78 7.50 -17.15
N GLN A 203 2.89 7.28 -16.19
CA GLN A 203 3.13 7.50 -14.76
C GLN A 203 3.70 6.25 -14.07
N LEU A 204 3.47 5.07 -14.65
CA LEU A 204 3.88 3.79 -14.08
C LEU A 204 5.39 3.71 -13.77
N PRO A 205 6.33 4.23 -14.59
CA PRO A 205 7.74 4.23 -14.25
C PRO A 205 8.04 5.01 -12.97
N TYR A 206 7.46 6.19 -12.79
CA TYR A 206 7.65 7.02 -11.58
C TYR A 206 7.12 6.31 -10.34
N PHE A 207 5.89 5.79 -10.41
CA PHE A 207 5.31 4.99 -9.34
C PHE A 207 6.20 3.79 -8.98
N SER A 208 6.66 3.05 -10.00
CA SER A 208 7.49 1.86 -9.82
C SER A 208 8.84 2.18 -9.17
N ILE A 209 9.53 3.25 -9.60
CA ILE A 209 10.82 3.67 -9.05
C ILE A 209 10.70 3.96 -7.55
N PHE A 210 9.71 4.75 -7.14
CA PHE A 210 9.52 5.08 -5.73
C PHE A 210 9.11 3.86 -4.89
N CYS A 211 8.23 3.00 -5.41
CA CYS A 211 7.87 1.75 -4.74
C CYS A 211 9.09 0.83 -4.59
N LEU A 212 9.86 0.62 -5.65
CA LEU A 212 11.05 -0.25 -5.62
C LEU A 212 12.14 0.33 -4.69
N ALA A 213 12.32 1.65 -4.65
CA ALA A 213 13.25 2.29 -3.72
C ALA A 213 12.84 2.02 -2.26
N GLY A 214 11.56 2.17 -1.91
CA GLY A 214 11.06 1.87 -0.58
C GLY A 214 11.14 0.37 -0.23
N LEU A 215 10.87 -0.51 -1.19
CA LEU A 215 11.03 -1.96 -1.03
C LEU A 215 12.50 -2.35 -0.83
N LEU A 216 13.42 -1.74 -1.56
CA LEU A 216 14.86 -1.94 -1.37
C LEU A 216 15.29 -1.52 0.04
N LEU A 217 14.82 -0.37 0.53
CA LEU A 217 15.06 0.06 1.92
C LEU A 217 14.53 -0.97 2.91
N SER A 218 13.36 -1.57 2.67
CA SER A 218 12.81 -2.60 3.55
C SER A 218 13.68 -3.86 3.61
N ILE A 219 14.30 -4.25 2.48
CA ILE A 219 15.23 -5.38 2.40
C ILE A 219 16.52 -5.07 3.17
N LEU A 220 17.06 -3.87 3.06
CA LEU A 220 18.25 -3.45 3.80
C LEU A 220 18.03 -3.44 5.32
N LEU A 221 16.78 -3.27 5.76
CA LEU A 221 16.40 -3.25 7.16
C LEU A 221 16.10 -4.64 7.78
N ILE A 222 16.23 -5.73 7.04
CA ILE A 222 15.96 -7.10 7.54
C ILE A 222 16.78 -7.42 8.80
N LYS A 223 18.09 -7.09 8.82
CA LYS A 223 18.94 -7.40 9.96
C LYS A 223 18.51 -6.65 11.24
N PRO A 224 18.35 -5.32 11.23
CA PRO A 224 17.84 -4.63 12.41
C PRO A 224 16.41 -5.03 12.79
N LEU A 225 15.53 -5.36 11.84
CA LEU A 225 14.20 -5.89 12.13
C LEU A 225 14.27 -7.23 12.91
N ASN A 226 15.14 -8.15 12.50
CA ASN A 226 15.34 -9.41 13.23
C ASN A 226 15.90 -9.17 14.64
N ALA A 227 16.78 -8.20 14.81
CA ALA A 227 17.26 -7.85 16.15
C ALA A 227 16.16 -7.28 17.05
N LEU A 228 15.27 -6.44 16.49
CA LEU A 228 14.13 -5.88 17.23
C LEU A 228 13.13 -6.94 17.73
N LEU A 229 13.02 -8.09 17.06
CA LEU A 229 12.19 -9.21 17.56
C LEU A 229 12.63 -9.72 18.93
N LEU A 230 13.90 -9.58 19.27
CA LEU A 230 14.46 -10.00 20.56
C LEU A 230 14.22 -8.96 21.67
N GLY A 231 13.59 -7.83 21.34
CA GLY A 231 13.38 -6.69 22.21
C GLY A 231 14.45 -5.61 22.06
N THR A 232 14.07 -4.36 22.35
CA THR A 232 14.92 -3.17 22.13
C THR A 232 16.24 -3.22 22.90
N ARG A 233 16.20 -3.63 24.18
CA ARG A 233 17.43 -3.73 25.02
C ARG A 233 18.41 -4.78 24.47
N TYR A 234 17.90 -5.90 23.99
CA TYR A 234 18.74 -6.95 23.41
C TYR A 234 19.34 -6.52 22.08
N ALA A 235 18.55 -5.83 21.24
CA ALA A 235 19.03 -5.26 19.98
C ALA A 235 20.14 -4.21 20.19
N GLU A 236 20.03 -3.37 21.23
CA GLU A 236 21.10 -2.42 21.62
C GLU A 236 22.38 -3.15 21.98
N ASN A 237 22.32 -4.22 22.79
CA ASN A 237 23.47 -5.04 23.15
C ASN A 237 24.13 -5.72 21.92
N LEU A 238 23.37 -5.99 20.87
CA LEU A 238 23.87 -6.46 19.58
C LEU A 238 24.45 -5.36 18.69
N GLY A 239 24.55 -4.12 19.18
CA GLY A 239 25.10 -2.98 18.46
C GLY A 239 24.11 -2.28 17.52
N VAL A 240 22.81 -2.58 17.58
CA VAL A 240 21.80 -1.91 16.76
C VAL A 240 21.45 -0.55 17.35
N ASN A 241 21.66 0.52 16.59
CA ASN A 241 21.22 1.84 16.97
C ASN A 241 19.69 1.96 16.79
N ILE A 242 18.95 1.82 17.90
CA ILE A 242 17.48 1.77 17.90
C ILE A 242 16.87 3.04 17.30
N ARG A 243 17.39 4.22 17.66
CA ARG A 243 16.87 5.50 17.16
C ARG A 243 17.02 5.61 15.64
N ARG A 244 18.22 5.30 15.12
CA ARG A 244 18.49 5.32 13.68
C ARG A 244 17.63 4.29 12.94
N THR A 245 17.53 3.10 13.47
CA THR A 245 16.72 2.02 12.89
C THR A 245 15.25 2.41 12.84
N ARG A 246 14.69 2.95 13.94
CA ARG A 246 13.30 3.42 14.00
C ARG A 246 13.05 4.52 12.97
N ASN A 247 13.92 5.50 12.85
CA ASN A 247 13.77 6.58 11.87
C ASN A 247 13.83 6.05 10.43
N LEU A 248 14.75 5.14 10.12
CA LEU A 248 14.82 4.51 8.79
C LEU A 248 13.58 3.67 8.47
N LEU A 249 13.05 2.94 9.45
CA LEU A 249 11.78 2.21 9.31
C LEU A 249 10.61 3.15 9.04
N LEU A 250 10.52 4.27 9.77
CA LEU A 250 9.49 5.29 9.55
C LEU A 250 9.62 5.94 8.18
N ILE A 251 10.83 6.24 7.71
CA ILE A 251 11.07 6.80 6.37
C ILE A 251 10.66 5.78 5.29
N ALA A 252 11.10 4.52 5.40
CA ALA A 252 10.78 3.49 4.44
C ALA A 252 9.25 3.24 4.36
N THR A 253 8.59 3.09 5.51
CA THR A 253 7.14 2.90 5.57
C THR A 253 6.38 4.13 5.11
N GLY A 254 6.85 5.33 5.49
CA GLY A 254 6.28 6.60 5.07
C GLY A 254 6.35 6.79 3.56
N LEU A 255 7.51 6.52 2.95
CA LEU A 255 7.69 6.59 1.50
C LEU A 255 6.75 5.62 0.77
N LEU A 256 6.73 4.34 1.17
CA LEU A 256 5.86 3.33 0.57
C LEU A 256 4.39 3.71 0.68
N THR A 257 3.96 4.18 1.85
CA THR A 257 2.57 4.58 2.10
C THR A 257 2.21 5.86 1.34
N ALA A 258 3.09 6.86 1.34
CA ALA A 258 2.84 8.12 0.64
C ALA A 258 2.68 7.91 -0.86
N VAL A 259 3.58 7.13 -1.47
CA VAL A 259 3.53 6.84 -2.91
C VAL A 259 2.27 6.04 -3.26
N THR A 260 1.99 4.95 -2.54
CA THR A 260 0.79 4.14 -2.81
C THR A 260 -0.49 4.95 -2.61
N THR A 261 -0.57 5.78 -1.57
CA THR A 261 -1.77 6.60 -1.32
C THR A 261 -1.91 7.73 -2.32
N ALA A 262 -0.82 8.35 -2.74
CA ALA A 262 -0.85 9.43 -3.73
C ALA A 262 -1.39 8.95 -5.10
N PHE A 263 -0.96 7.78 -5.55
CA PHE A 263 -1.33 7.26 -6.87
C PHE A 263 -2.62 6.42 -6.87
N CYS A 264 -2.88 5.67 -5.80
CA CYS A 264 -4.00 4.71 -5.75
C CYS A 264 -5.13 5.15 -4.81
N GLY A 265 -4.99 6.29 -4.13
CA GLY A 265 -5.84 6.66 -3.00
C GLY A 265 -5.51 5.85 -1.73
N PRO A 266 -6.17 6.12 -0.62
CA PRO A 266 -5.97 5.39 0.63
C PRO A 266 -6.47 3.94 0.48
N VAL A 267 -5.56 2.96 0.55
CA VAL A 267 -5.90 1.52 0.49
C VAL A 267 -5.84 0.95 1.91
N ALA A 268 -6.96 0.40 2.35
CA ALA A 268 -7.11 -0.16 3.70
C ALA A 268 -6.76 -1.66 3.75
N PHE A 269 -6.49 -2.17 4.95
CA PHE A 269 -6.34 -3.57 5.32
C PHE A 269 -5.17 -4.36 4.74
N ILE A 270 -4.68 -4.11 3.52
CA ILE A 270 -3.58 -4.89 2.93
C ILE A 270 -2.35 -4.85 3.84
N GLY A 271 -1.91 -3.67 4.26
CA GLY A 271 -0.74 -3.52 5.14
C GLY A 271 -0.94 -4.12 6.53
N LEU A 272 -2.18 -4.27 6.98
CA LEU A 272 -2.46 -4.87 8.28
C LEU A 272 -2.59 -6.40 8.20
N ALA A 273 -3.35 -6.92 7.24
CA ALA A 273 -3.71 -8.34 7.15
C ALA A 273 -2.61 -9.22 6.55
N VAL A 274 -1.94 -8.75 5.50
CA VAL A 274 -0.97 -9.55 4.75
C VAL A 274 0.22 -10.05 5.58
N PRO A 275 0.85 -9.24 6.45
CA PRO A 275 1.92 -9.75 7.32
C PRO A 275 1.47 -10.90 8.23
N HIS A 276 0.21 -10.89 8.66
CA HIS A 276 -0.36 -11.98 9.47
C HIS A 276 -0.55 -13.26 8.65
N ILE A 277 -1.11 -13.13 7.44
CA ILE A 277 -1.24 -14.26 6.51
C ILE A 277 0.13 -14.91 6.28
N SER A 278 1.16 -14.11 6.00
CA SER A 278 2.51 -14.59 5.74
C SER A 278 3.13 -15.29 6.95
N ARG A 279 2.90 -14.77 8.18
CA ARG A 279 3.35 -15.44 9.42
C ARG A 279 2.63 -16.77 9.63
N LEU A 280 1.32 -16.84 9.36
CA LEU A 280 0.55 -18.09 9.44
C LEU A 280 1.08 -19.14 8.45
N MET A 281 1.37 -18.73 7.22
CA MET A 281 1.92 -19.64 6.19
C MET A 281 3.29 -20.20 6.58
N LEU A 282 4.19 -19.34 7.05
CA LEU A 282 5.58 -19.72 7.34
C LEU A 282 5.78 -20.31 8.74
N GLY A 283 4.95 -19.92 9.71
CA GLY A 283 5.14 -20.26 11.13
C GLY A 283 6.42 -19.68 11.72
N THR A 284 6.86 -18.49 11.25
CA THR A 284 8.07 -17.82 11.73
C THR A 284 7.93 -16.30 11.63
N SER A 285 8.61 -15.59 12.54
CA SER A 285 8.77 -14.13 12.50
C SER A 285 10.12 -13.69 11.90
N ASN A 286 10.99 -14.60 11.46
CA ASN A 286 12.29 -14.26 10.88
C ASN A 286 12.12 -13.55 9.53
N HIS A 287 12.52 -12.28 9.46
CA HIS A 287 12.34 -11.41 8.30
C HIS A 287 13.10 -11.86 7.05
N ASN A 288 14.15 -12.68 7.18
CA ASN A 288 14.84 -13.23 6.01
C ASN A 288 13.91 -14.07 5.11
N SER A 289 12.98 -14.80 5.71
CA SER A 289 11.97 -15.59 4.98
C SER A 289 10.62 -14.89 4.93
N LEU A 290 10.29 -14.14 5.99
CA LEU A 290 8.98 -13.53 6.15
C LEU A 290 8.79 -12.33 5.20
N LEU A 291 9.78 -11.45 5.05
CA LEU A 291 9.64 -10.26 4.19
C LEU A 291 9.40 -10.65 2.72
N PRO A 292 10.21 -11.51 2.07
CA PRO A 292 9.95 -11.91 0.69
C PRO A 292 8.56 -12.52 0.48
N VAL A 293 8.15 -13.43 1.37
CA VAL A 293 6.81 -14.04 1.29
C VAL A 293 5.71 -13.01 1.52
N THR A 294 5.93 -12.04 2.42
CA THR A 294 4.97 -10.94 2.66
C THR A 294 4.81 -10.05 1.42
N LEU A 295 5.89 -9.73 0.71
CA LEU A 295 5.84 -8.97 -0.54
C LEU A 295 5.00 -9.67 -1.60
N LEU A 296 5.30 -10.96 -1.82
CA LEU A 296 4.57 -11.78 -2.80
C LEU A 296 3.09 -11.95 -2.41
N THR A 297 2.80 -12.22 -1.13
CA THR A 297 1.44 -12.35 -0.64
C THR A 297 0.67 -11.03 -0.80
N GLY A 298 1.33 -9.89 -0.55
CA GLY A 298 0.75 -8.55 -0.76
C GLY A 298 0.37 -8.32 -2.21
N GLY A 299 1.25 -8.67 -3.14
CA GLY A 299 0.98 -8.61 -4.58
C GLY A 299 -0.18 -9.52 -4.99
N VAL A 300 -0.21 -10.76 -4.52
CA VAL A 300 -1.31 -11.71 -4.77
C VAL A 300 -2.65 -11.16 -4.28
N ILE A 301 -2.71 -10.68 -3.03
CA ILE A 301 -3.96 -10.14 -2.45
C ILE A 301 -4.42 -8.90 -3.21
N ALA A 302 -3.53 -7.98 -3.57
CA ALA A 302 -3.90 -6.79 -4.32
C ALA A 302 -4.38 -7.11 -5.75
N LEU A 303 -3.72 -8.03 -6.45
CA LEU A 303 -4.17 -8.50 -7.77
C LEU A 303 -5.53 -9.20 -7.69
N LEU A 304 -5.76 -10.01 -6.65
CA LEU A 304 -7.05 -10.65 -6.40
C LEU A 304 -8.14 -9.62 -6.11
N CYS A 305 -7.87 -8.63 -5.24
CA CYS A 305 -8.80 -7.52 -4.98
C CYS A 305 -9.12 -6.76 -6.28
N ASN A 306 -8.10 -6.45 -7.09
CA ASN A 306 -8.30 -5.77 -8.37
C ASN A 306 -9.19 -6.57 -9.30
N LEU A 307 -8.95 -7.87 -9.42
CA LEU A 307 -9.77 -8.77 -10.24
C LEU A 307 -11.24 -8.77 -9.78
N ILE A 308 -11.46 -8.86 -8.45
CA ILE A 308 -12.83 -8.80 -7.89
C ILE A 308 -13.50 -7.45 -8.20
N CYS A 309 -12.75 -6.33 -8.14
CA CYS A 309 -13.29 -5.01 -8.44
C CYS A 309 -13.78 -4.87 -9.90
N ILE A 310 -13.12 -5.53 -10.83
CA ILE A 310 -13.43 -5.44 -12.28
C ILE A 310 -14.39 -6.52 -12.77
N LEU A 311 -14.64 -7.58 -11.97
CA LEU A 311 -15.51 -8.72 -12.37
C LEU A 311 -16.96 -8.35 -12.71
N PRO A 312 -17.60 -7.34 -12.10
CA PRO A 312 -18.96 -6.94 -12.50
C PRO A 312 -19.10 -6.51 -13.97
N GLY A 313 -17.98 -6.23 -14.65
CA GLY A 313 -17.98 -5.92 -16.09
C GLY A 313 -18.78 -4.65 -16.40
N GLU A 314 -19.83 -4.80 -17.20
CA GLU A 314 -20.71 -3.70 -17.64
C GLU A 314 -21.51 -3.05 -16.49
N ALA A 315 -21.71 -3.74 -15.37
CA ALA A 315 -22.40 -3.19 -14.20
C ALA A 315 -21.58 -2.14 -13.43
N GLY A 316 -20.31 -1.96 -13.79
CA GLY A 316 -19.40 -0.97 -13.19
C GLY A 316 -18.23 -1.60 -12.44
N ILE A 317 -17.42 -0.73 -11.81
CA ILE A 317 -16.22 -1.13 -11.05
C ILE A 317 -16.53 -0.97 -9.56
N ILE A 318 -16.34 -2.06 -8.81
CA ILE A 318 -16.49 -2.01 -7.35
C ILE A 318 -15.31 -1.22 -6.76
N PRO A 319 -15.55 -0.28 -5.82
CA PRO A 319 -14.48 0.44 -5.15
C PRO A 319 -13.54 -0.51 -4.39
N LEU A 320 -12.23 -0.25 -4.47
CA LEU A 320 -11.22 -1.12 -3.85
C LEU A 320 -11.41 -1.24 -2.33
N ASN A 321 -11.74 -0.14 -1.66
CA ASN A 321 -11.99 -0.11 -0.22
C ASN A 321 -13.31 -0.77 0.22
N ALA A 322 -14.16 -1.22 -0.71
CA ALA A 322 -15.27 -2.13 -0.41
C ALA A 322 -14.80 -3.60 -0.37
N VAL A 323 -13.80 -3.97 -1.18
CA VAL A 323 -13.31 -5.35 -1.31
C VAL A 323 -12.23 -5.68 -0.27
N THR A 324 -11.25 -4.79 -0.07
CA THR A 324 -10.09 -5.07 0.81
C THR A 324 -10.47 -5.35 2.27
N PRO A 325 -11.46 -4.67 2.91
CA PRO A 325 -11.89 -5.02 4.26
C PRO A 325 -12.57 -6.38 4.34
N VAL A 326 -13.36 -6.75 3.34
CA VAL A 326 -14.07 -8.04 3.31
C VAL A 326 -13.07 -9.21 3.33
N LEU A 327 -11.94 -9.06 2.66
CA LEU A 327 -10.87 -10.08 2.69
C LEU A 327 -9.97 -9.93 3.93
N GLY A 328 -9.68 -8.70 4.36
CA GLY A 328 -8.71 -8.44 5.42
C GLY A 328 -9.27 -8.58 6.83
N ALA A 329 -10.50 -8.12 7.10
CA ALA A 329 -11.05 -8.12 8.45
C ALA A 329 -11.23 -9.53 9.04
N PRO A 330 -11.72 -10.56 8.30
CA PRO A 330 -11.82 -11.91 8.83
C PRO A 330 -10.47 -12.48 9.29
N VAL A 331 -9.38 -12.17 8.55
CA VAL A 331 -8.03 -12.59 8.91
C VAL A 331 -7.61 -11.96 10.22
N ILE A 332 -7.84 -10.67 10.40
CA ILE A 332 -7.47 -9.96 11.63
C ILE A 332 -8.28 -10.48 12.82
N ILE A 333 -9.58 -10.69 12.64
CA ILE A 333 -10.44 -11.27 13.70
C ILE A 333 -9.92 -12.66 14.09
N TYR A 334 -9.62 -13.51 13.10
CA TYR A 334 -9.04 -14.84 13.36
C TYR A 334 -7.74 -14.76 14.16
N VAL A 335 -6.86 -13.84 13.79
CA VAL A 335 -5.59 -13.59 14.47
C VAL A 335 -5.80 -13.14 15.91
N ILE A 336 -6.71 -12.18 16.16
CA ILE A 336 -7.00 -11.67 17.50
C ILE A 336 -7.55 -12.79 18.41
N VAL A 337 -8.49 -13.59 17.89
CA VAL A 337 -9.09 -14.70 18.66
C VAL A 337 -8.06 -15.80 18.97
N ASN A 338 -7.12 -16.05 18.07
CA ASN A 338 -6.13 -17.11 18.19
C ASN A 338 -4.74 -16.62 18.65
N GLN A 339 -4.61 -15.42 19.21
CA GLN A 339 -3.32 -14.83 19.62
C GLN A 339 -2.46 -15.75 20.48
N ARG A 340 -3.04 -16.55 21.36
CA ARG A 340 -2.32 -17.51 22.21
C ARG A 340 -1.64 -18.65 21.44
N LYS A 341 -2.09 -18.96 20.22
CA LYS A 341 -1.54 -20.00 19.35
C LYS A 341 -0.51 -19.48 18.36
N ILE A 342 -0.46 -18.17 18.15
CA ILE A 342 0.38 -17.52 17.16
C ILE A 342 1.49 -16.78 17.91
N GLN A 343 2.70 -17.34 17.87
CA GLN A 343 3.89 -16.67 18.43
C GLN A 343 4.29 -15.51 17.52
N TYR A 344 3.99 -14.27 17.94
CA TYR A 344 4.35 -13.08 17.18
C TYR A 344 5.76 -12.59 17.44
N PHE A 345 6.22 -12.68 18.69
CA PHE A 345 7.42 -11.99 19.18
C PHE A 345 8.13 -12.83 20.28
N ASN A 346 8.37 -14.11 20.04
CA ASN A 346 9.22 -14.93 20.92
C ASN A 346 10.48 -15.36 20.17
#